data_fbb459e888f0a0640ce762b27b951d8b
#
_entry.id   fbb459e888f0a0640ce762b27b951d8b
#
_cell.length_a   1.000
_cell.length_b   1.000
_cell.length_c   1.000
_cell.angle_alpha   90.00
_cell.angle_beta   90.00
_cell.angle_gamma   90.00
#
_symmetry.space_group_name_H-M   'P 1'
#
loop_
_entity.id
_entity.type
_entity.pdbx_description
1 polymer ?
#
loop_
_entity_poly.entity_id
_entity_poly.type
_entity_poly.pdbx_seq_one_letter_code
_entity_poly.pdbx_strand_id
1 'polypeptide(L)'
;GWKGGIGTSSRVLPEALGGYTVGVLVQTNYGGALSINGAPVGRELGNYSYRNFLEPAEDADKEDGSIMIVVATDAPLTARNLDRLARRAIMGLARTGSFASNGSGDYVIAFSSNPAVRKPRSSDEPVPVSVLVNEAMSPLFAATAEATEEAIYNAIFKATTVTSSRGELRAIDDGPGGSQP
;
A
#
# COMPACT_ATOMS: atom_id res chain seq x y z
N GLY A 1 -2.05 16.74 -0.67
CA GLY A 1 -1.12 15.63 -0.44
C GLY A 1 0.12 15.71 -1.34
N TRP A 2 1.05 14.81 -1.18
CA TRP A 2 2.24 14.69 -2.01
C TRP A 2 1.96 13.91 -3.29
N LYS A 3 2.74 14.16 -4.36
CA LYS A 3 2.69 13.35 -5.57
C LYS A 3 3.04 11.89 -5.22
N GLY A 4 2.11 10.99 -5.48
CA GLY A 4 2.32 9.56 -5.42
C GLY A 4 2.60 8.96 -6.79
N GLY A 5 2.42 7.65 -6.91
CA GLY A 5 2.62 6.89 -8.14
C GLY A 5 2.64 5.40 -7.90
N ILE A 6 3.46 4.69 -8.66
CA ILE A 6 3.67 3.25 -8.49
C ILE A 6 4.85 3.02 -7.57
N GLY A 7 4.67 2.17 -6.58
CA GLY A 7 5.72 1.69 -5.71
C GLY A 7 5.65 0.18 -5.51
N THR A 8 6.77 -0.43 -5.23
CA THR A 8 6.87 -1.88 -4.99
C THR A 8 7.79 -2.17 -3.83
N SER A 9 7.54 -3.27 -3.14
CA SER A 9 8.41 -3.84 -2.11
C SER A 9 8.18 -5.33 -1.98
N SER A 10 9.07 -6.03 -1.30
CA SER A 10 8.91 -7.45 -1.00
C SER A 10 9.56 -7.85 0.31
N ARG A 11 9.11 -8.98 0.85
CA ARG A 11 9.70 -9.65 2.00
C ARG A 11 9.85 -11.13 1.71
N VAL A 12 11.02 -11.68 2.03
CA VAL A 12 11.26 -13.12 2.04
C VAL A 12 11.27 -13.57 3.48
N LEU A 13 10.41 -14.51 3.85
CA LEU A 13 10.39 -15.07 5.18
C LEU A 13 11.61 -15.97 5.40
N PRO A 14 12.14 -16.02 6.62
CA PRO A 14 13.14 -17.03 6.99
C PRO A 14 12.64 -18.46 6.71
N GLU A 15 13.53 -19.39 6.40
CA GLU A 15 13.20 -20.80 6.17
C GLU A 15 12.42 -21.42 7.34
N ALA A 16 12.77 -21.07 8.58
CA ALA A 16 12.06 -21.52 9.77
C ALA A 16 10.59 -21.07 9.84
N LEU A 17 10.21 -20.07 9.03
CA LEU A 17 8.84 -19.55 8.90
C LEU A 17 8.23 -19.90 7.54
N GLY A 18 8.84 -20.83 6.80
CA GLY A 18 8.34 -21.36 5.55
C GLY A 18 9.03 -20.84 4.28
N GLY A 19 9.97 -19.89 4.37
CA GLY A 19 10.77 -19.38 3.24
C GLY A 19 9.97 -18.64 2.16
N TYR A 20 8.69 -18.37 2.39
CA TYR A 20 7.81 -17.76 1.39
C TYR A 20 8.14 -16.29 1.14
N THR A 21 7.84 -15.86 -0.07
CA THR A 21 7.94 -14.46 -0.49
C THR A 21 6.57 -13.80 -0.51
N VAL A 22 6.50 -12.55 -0.04
CA VAL A 22 5.37 -11.64 -0.25
C VAL A 22 5.88 -10.45 -1.02
N GLY A 23 5.29 -10.16 -2.18
CA GLY A 23 5.53 -8.96 -2.98
C GLY A 23 4.30 -8.05 -2.98
N VAL A 24 4.52 -6.75 -2.92
CA VAL A 24 3.45 -5.74 -2.96
C VAL A 24 3.74 -4.71 -4.04
N LEU A 25 2.73 -4.38 -4.81
CA LEU A 25 2.69 -3.24 -5.71
C LEU A 25 1.55 -2.32 -5.31
N VAL A 26 1.81 -1.02 -5.26
CA VAL A 26 0.80 0.00 -4.98
C VAL A 26 0.73 1.03 -6.09
N GLN A 27 -0.47 1.56 -6.31
CA GLN A 27 -0.72 2.80 -7.04
C GLN A 27 -1.36 3.79 -6.08
N THR A 28 -0.61 4.81 -5.69
CA THR A 28 -1.01 5.74 -4.63
C THR A 28 -1.56 7.05 -5.20
N ASN A 29 -2.70 7.47 -4.65
CA ASN A 29 -3.30 8.78 -4.88
C ASN A 29 -4.23 9.11 -3.70
N TYR A 30 -3.68 9.31 -2.50
CA TYR A 30 -4.48 9.57 -1.30
C TYR A 30 -3.83 10.64 -0.43
N GLY A 31 -4.65 11.26 0.43
CA GLY A 31 -4.23 12.21 1.46
C GLY A 31 -4.05 11.55 2.83
N GLY A 32 -3.86 12.37 3.83
CA GLY A 32 -3.64 11.96 5.22
C GLY A 32 -2.64 12.85 5.92
N ALA A 33 -2.08 12.38 7.02
CA ALA A 33 -0.96 13.01 7.70
C ALA A 33 0.26 12.11 7.56
N LEU A 34 1.05 12.28 6.48
CA LEU A 34 2.15 11.39 6.15
C LEU A 34 3.03 11.09 7.36
N SER A 35 3.12 9.82 7.67
CA SER A 35 4.02 9.26 8.68
C SER A 35 5.03 8.34 8.00
N ILE A 36 6.31 8.52 8.29
CA ILE A 36 7.38 7.69 7.76
C ILE A 36 8.12 7.08 8.94
N ASN A 37 7.99 5.76 9.10
CA ASN A 37 8.57 5.04 10.24
C ASN A 37 8.25 5.69 11.61
N GLY A 38 7.02 6.18 11.77
CA GLY A 38 6.55 6.86 12.98
C GLY A 38 6.89 8.35 13.08
N ALA A 39 7.73 8.90 12.20
CA ALA A 39 8.00 10.32 12.16
C ALA A 39 6.83 11.08 11.50
N PRO A 40 6.32 12.19 12.08
CA PRO A 40 5.14 12.91 11.59
C PRO A 40 5.47 13.85 10.43
N VAL A 41 6.05 13.32 9.35
CA VAL A 41 6.61 14.10 8.22
C VAL A 41 5.60 15.06 7.60
N GLY A 42 4.37 14.63 7.41
CA GLY A 42 3.32 15.48 6.84
C GLY A 42 3.06 16.73 7.69
N ARG A 43 3.11 16.60 9.02
CA ARG A 43 2.94 17.73 9.95
C ARG A 43 4.15 18.65 9.96
N GLU A 44 5.36 18.08 10.00
CA GLU A 44 6.61 18.84 9.98
C GLU A 44 6.78 19.65 8.68
N LEU A 45 6.37 19.10 7.56
CA LEU A 45 6.39 19.77 6.26
C LEU A 45 5.13 20.62 5.99
N GLY A 46 4.18 20.68 6.93
CA GLY A 46 2.96 21.48 6.81
C GLY A 46 1.99 21.00 5.73
N ASN A 47 2.05 19.73 5.31
CA ASN A 47 1.17 19.15 4.29
C ASN A 47 0.44 17.93 4.87
N TYR A 48 -0.72 18.16 5.46
CA TYR A 48 -1.54 17.14 6.10
C TYR A 48 -3.03 17.49 6.01
N SER A 49 -3.87 16.46 6.07
CA SER A 49 -5.32 16.58 6.02
C SER A 49 -5.89 17.44 7.15
N TYR A 50 -6.93 18.21 6.83
CA TYR A 50 -7.63 19.10 7.78
C TYR A 50 -6.80 20.27 8.31
N ARG A 51 -5.59 20.52 7.80
CA ARG A 51 -4.76 21.65 8.19
C ARG A 51 -5.54 22.97 8.12
N ASN A 52 -6.29 23.19 7.04
CA ASN A 52 -7.02 24.44 6.78
C ASN A 52 -8.14 24.72 7.80
N PHE A 53 -8.58 23.71 8.56
CA PHE A 53 -9.51 23.90 9.68
C PHE A 53 -8.81 24.27 10.98
N LEU A 54 -7.51 24.03 11.09
CA LEU A 54 -6.69 24.33 12.26
C LEU A 54 -5.92 25.63 12.08
N GLU A 55 -5.55 25.94 10.83
CA GLU A 55 -4.79 27.14 10.46
C GLU A 55 -5.48 27.79 9.25
N PRO A 56 -5.71 29.12 9.24
CA PRO A 56 -6.28 29.82 8.09
C PRO A 56 -5.38 29.65 6.87
N ALA A 57 -5.86 28.97 5.82
CA ALA A 57 -5.17 28.80 4.56
C ALA A 57 -6.13 29.04 3.39
N GLU A 58 -5.63 29.64 2.32
CA GLU A 58 -6.43 30.08 1.18
C GLU A 58 -6.89 28.92 0.25
N ASP A 59 -6.23 27.74 0.32
CA ASP A 59 -6.54 26.57 -0.51
C ASP A 59 -6.97 25.36 0.32
N ALA A 60 -8.27 25.07 0.31
CA ALA A 60 -8.81 23.84 0.88
C ALA A 60 -8.57 22.65 -0.05
N ASP A 61 -7.62 21.80 0.28
CA ASP A 61 -7.42 20.53 -0.43
C ASP A 61 -8.66 19.64 -0.25
N LYS A 62 -9.30 19.26 -1.35
CA LYS A 62 -10.38 18.26 -1.33
C LYS A 62 -9.73 16.89 -1.19
N GLU A 63 -9.99 16.23 -0.08
CA GLU A 63 -9.44 14.91 0.24
C GLU A 63 -10.17 13.77 -0.50
N ASP A 64 -10.20 13.82 -1.82
CA ASP A 64 -10.62 12.71 -2.65
C ASP A 64 -9.37 11.98 -3.16
N GLY A 65 -9.11 10.82 -2.59
CA GLY A 65 -7.96 10.01 -2.98
C GLY A 65 -8.22 8.53 -2.78
N SER A 66 -7.34 7.69 -3.31
CA SER A 66 -7.51 6.24 -3.31
C SER A 66 -6.16 5.54 -3.41
N ILE A 67 -6.12 4.26 -3.09
CA ILE A 67 -4.98 3.39 -3.35
C ILE A 67 -5.43 2.07 -3.95
N MET A 68 -4.70 1.60 -4.95
CA MET A 68 -4.80 0.24 -5.44
C MET A 68 -3.59 -0.55 -4.94
N ILE A 69 -3.82 -1.70 -4.32
CA ILE A 69 -2.78 -2.56 -3.77
C ILE A 69 -2.90 -3.94 -4.38
N VAL A 70 -1.80 -4.48 -4.87
CA VAL A 70 -1.70 -5.87 -5.33
C VAL A 70 -0.69 -6.58 -4.43
N VAL A 71 -1.13 -7.67 -3.81
CA VAL A 71 -0.30 -8.55 -2.97
C VAL A 71 -0.11 -9.88 -3.69
N ALA A 72 1.12 -10.26 -3.97
CA ALA A 72 1.49 -11.53 -4.56
C ALA A 72 2.29 -12.36 -3.56
N THR A 73 2.09 -13.68 -3.52
CA THR A 73 2.89 -14.59 -2.72
C THR A 73 3.09 -15.93 -3.43
N ASP A 74 4.18 -16.62 -3.14
CA ASP A 74 4.41 -18.01 -3.53
C ASP A 74 3.95 -19.01 -2.45
N ALA A 75 3.41 -18.54 -1.31
CA ALA A 75 2.79 -19.41 -0.32
C ALA A 75 1.52 -20.07 -0.88
N PRO A 76 1.28 -21.38 -0.61
CA PRO A 76 0.11 -22.11 -1.11
C PRO A 76 -1.15 -21.72 -0.32
N LEU A 77 -1.79 -20.62 -0.69
CA LEU A 77 -2.93 -20.04 0.01
C LEU A 77 -4.27 -20.30 -0.70
N THR A 78 -5.29 -20.62 0.08
CA THR A 78 -6.68 -20.64 -0.39
C THR A 78 -7.21 -19.22 -0.61
N ALA A 79 -8.33 -19.07 -1.35
CA ALA A 79 -9.02 -17.79 -1.52
C ALA A 79 -9.36 -17.12 -0.17
N ARG A 80 -9.81 -17.88 0.82
CA ARG A 80 -10.07 -17.39 2.19
C ARG A 80 -8.81 -16.78 2.84
N ASN A 81 -7.65 -17.45 2.71
CA ASN A 81 -6.40 -16.97 3.29
C ASN A 81 -5.82 -15.80 2.50
N LEU A 82 -6.03 -15.74 1.19
CA LEU A 82 -5.68 -14.59 0.35
C LEU A 82 -6.52 -13.34 0.72
N ASP A 83 -7.82 -13.49 0.97
CA ASP A 83 -8.66 -12.39 1.50
C ASP A 83 -8.14 -11.87 2.84
N ARG A 84 -7.75 -12.76 3.75
CA ARG A 84 -7.14 -12.38 5.03
C ARG A 84 -5.79 -11.68 4.85
N LEU A 85 -5.00 -12.11 3.87
CA LEU A 85 -3.72 -11.47 3.52
C LEU A 85 -3.97 -10.06 2.98
N ALA A 86 -4.90 -9.91 2.04
CA ALA A 86 -5.30 -8.62 1.46
C ALA A 86 -5.71 -7.61 2.55
N ARG A 87 -6.50 -8.03 3.53
CA ARG A 87 -6.90 -7.17 4.66
C ARG A 87 -5.73 -6.65 5.49
N ARG A 88 -4.56 -7.31 5.50
CA ARG A 88 -3.35 -6.84 6.21
C ARG A 88 -2.62 -5.72 5.50
N ALA A 89 -2.79 -5.59 4.20
CA ALA A 89 -2.25 -4.46 3.46
C ALA A 89 -2.78 -3.11 3.97
N ILE A 90 -4.04 -3.06 4.40
CA ILE A 90 -4.65 -1.85 4.99
C ILE A 90 -3.92 -1.41 6.27
N MET A 91 -3.34 -2.33 7.02
CA MET A 91 -2.53 -1.97 8.19
C MET A 91 -1.22 -1.28 7.78
N GLY A 92 -0.60 -1.67 6.67
CA GLY A 92 0.54 -0.96 6.08
C GLY A 92 0.15 0.44 5.61
N LEU A 93 -0.99 0.57 4.94
CA LEU A 93 -1.55 1.86 4.54
C LEU A 93 -1.77 2.79 5.75
N ALA A 94 -2.38 2.28 6.82
CA ALA A 94 -2.64 3.07 8.03
C ALA A 94 -1.36 3.59 8.69
N ARG A 95 -0.25 2.83 8.65
CA ARG A 95 1.04 3.26 9.19
C ARG A 95 1.63 4.46 8.48
N THR A 96 1.26 4.69 7.21
CA THR A 96 1.72 5.84 6.44
C THR A 96 0.92 7.12 6.69
N GLY A 97 -0.07 7.07 7.62
CA GLY A 97 -0.87 8.22 8.03
C GLY A 97 -2.19 8.38 7.26
N SER A 98 -2.57 7.38 6.45
CA SER A 98 -3.93 7.29 5.89
C SER A 98 -4.93 6.89 6.97
N PHE A 99 -6.13 7.45 6.92
CA PHE A 99 -7.26 7.06 7.77
C PHE A 99 -8.44 6.52 6.95
N ALA A 100 -8.23 6.21 5.66
CA ALA A 100 -9.27 5.71 4.75
C ALA A 100 -10.52 6.60 4.80
N SER A 101 -10.43 7.83 4.28
CA SER A 101 -11.51 8.82 4.28
C SER A 101 -12.77 8.30 3.59
N ASN A 102 -13.93 8.89 3.87
CA ASN A 102 -15.22 8.43 3.35
C ASN A 102 -15.28 8.37 1.81
N GLY A 103 -14.51 9.21 1.11
CA GLY A 103 -14.40 9.22 -0.37
C GLY A 103 -13.30 8.29 -0.91
N SER A 104 -12.50 7.64 -0.05
CA SER A 104 -11.38 6.81 -0.47
C SER A 104 -11.85 5.48 -1.04
N GLY A 105 -11.40 5.15 -2.26
CA GLY A 105 -11.62 3.85 -2.91
C GLY A 105 -10.39 2.95 -2.75
N ASP A 106 -10.15 2.43 -1.55
CA ASP A 106 -8.99 1.62 -1.24
C ASP A 106 -9.27 0.15 -1.56
N TYR A 107 -8.61 -0.36 -2.59
CA TYR A 107 -8.81 -1.73 -3.06
C TYR A 107 -7.54 -2.56 -2.92
N VAL A 108 -7.70 -3.81 -2.48
CA VAL A 108 -6.61 -4.77 -2.38
C VAL A 108 -6.97 -6.05 -3.11
N ILE A 109 -6.08 -6.49 -4.01
CA ILE A 109 -6.16 -7.79 -4.67
C ILE A 109 -4.99 -8.63 -4.17
N ALA A 110 -5.26 -9.87 -3.73
CA ALA A 110 -4.21 -10.81 -3.36
C ALA A 110 -4.30 -12.09 -4.19
N PHE A 111 -3.14 -12.62 -4.59
CA PHE A 111 -3.07 -13.89 -5.30
C PHE A 111 -1.84 -14.71 -4.90
N SER A 112 -1.94 -16.04 -5.09
CA SER A 112 -0.82 -16.95 -4.94
C SER A 112 -0.33 -17.41 -6.32
N SER A 113 0.98 -17.38 -6.52
CA SER A 113 1.64 -17.94 -7.70
C SER A 113 1.97 -19.43 -7.53
N ASN A 114 1.75 -20.01 -6.33
CA ASN A 114 2.12 -21.38 -6.02
C ASN A 114 1.35 -22.40 -6.90
N PRO A 115 2.04 -23.29 -7.61
CA PRO A 115 1.37 -24.28 -8.47
C PRO A 115 0.51 -25.28 -7.69
N ALA A 116 0.80 -25.54 -6.40
CA ALA A 116 0.05 -26.51 -5.59
C ALA A 116 -1.41 -26.12 -5.33
N VAL A 117 -1.76 -24.83 -5.50
CA VAL A 117 -3.14 -24.33 -5.35
C VAL A 117 -3.85 -24.07 -6.68
N ARG A 118 -3.18 -24.34 -7.80
CA ARG A 118 -3.80 -24.19 -9.13
C ARG A 118 -4.74 -25.35 -9.41
N LYS A 119 -5.93 -25.03 -9.90
CA LYS A 119 -6.92 -26.02 -10.33
C LYS A 119 -6.91 -26.13 -11.84
N PRO A 120 -7.06 -27.34 -12.42
CA PRO A 120 -7.29 -27.50 -13.84
C PRO A 120 -8.55 -26.74 -14.28
N ARG A 121 -8.53 -26.19 -15.48
CA ARG A 121 -9.67 -25.41 -16.00
C ARG A 121 -10.91 -26.28 -16.28
N SER A 122 -10.71 -27.55 -16.54
CA SER A 122 -11.76 -28.51 -16.92
C SER A 122 -11.60 -29.80 -16.12
N SER A 123 -11.99 -29.80 -14.86
CA SER A 123 -12.11 -31.04 -14.08
C SER A 123 -13.51 -31.10 -13.52
N ASP A 124 -14.24 -32.17 -13.88
CA ASP A 124 -15.55 -32.46 -13.29
C ASP A 124 -15.42 -33.24 -11.95
N GLU A 125 -14.19 -33.56 -11.55
CA GLU A 125 -13.89 -34.28 -10.32
C GLU A 125 -13.19 -33.40 -9.28
N PRO A 126 -13.32 -33.72 -7.98
CA PRO A 126 -12.58 -33.06 -6.90
C PRO A 126 -11.06 -33.17 -7.13
N VAL A 127 -10.37 -32.03 -7.03
CA VAL A 127 -8.91 -31.98 -7.14
C VAL A 127 -8.30 -31.69 -5.78
N PRO A 128 -7.37 -32.53 -5.29
CA PRO A 128 -6.65 -32.25 -4.06
C PRO A 128 -5.74 -31.02 -4.24
N VAL A 129 -5.72 -30.17 -3.23
CA VAL A 129 -4.81 -29.02 -3.17
C VAL A 129 -4.03 -29.04 -1.86
N SER A 130 -2.74 -28.72 -1.91
CA SER A 130 -1.93 -28.53 -0.71
C SER A 130 -2.00 -27.09 -0.30
N VAL A 131 -2.41 -26.81 0.93
CA VAL A 131 -2.60 -25.46 1.44
C VAL A 131 -1.85 -25.25 2.75
N LEU A 132 -1.38 -24.03 2.97
CA LEU A 132 -0.75 -23.64 4.21
C LEU A 132 -1.77 -23.66 5.35
N VAL A 133 -1.36 -24.24 6.50
CA VAL A 133 -2.20 -24.30 7.69
C VAL A 133 -2.40 -22.91 8.30
N ASN A 134 -3.50 -22.73 9.01
CA ASN A 134 -3.88 -21.42 9.57
C ASN A 134 -2.83 -20.84 10.51
N GLU A 135 -2.19 -21.67 11.29
CA GLU A 135 -1.19 -21.31 12.32
C GLU A 135 0.07 -20.69 11.71
N ALA A 136 0.38 -21.00 10.45
CA ALA A 136 1.53 -20.50 9.73
C ALA A 136 1.27 -19.15 9.03
N MET A 137 0.09 -18.55 9.17
CA MET A 137 -0.29 -17.32 8.45
C MET A 137 0.32 -16.03 9.03
N SER A 138 0.65 -15.99 10.32
CA SER A 138 1.05 -14.75 11.00
C SER A 138 2.31 -14.09 10.40
N PRO A 139 3.38 -14.83 10.05
CA PRO A 139 4.53 -14.24 9.38
C PRO A 139 4.19 -13.58 8.04
N LEU A 140 3.31 -14.18 7.24
CA LEU A 140 2.84 -13.61 5.98
C LEU A 140 2.03 -12.33 6.19
N PHE A 141 1.26 -12.25 7.28
CA PHE A 141 0.52 -11.03 7.63
C PHE A 141 1.46 -9.88 7.99
N ALA A 142 2.49 -10.13 8.80
CA ALA A 142 3.51 -9.15 9.13
C ALA A 142 4.24 -8.67 7.87
N ALA A 143 4.72 -9.61 7.05
CA ALA A 143 5.38 -9.32 5.78
C ALA A 143 4.53 -8.47 4.84
N THR A 144 3.21 -8.75 4.76
CA THR A 144 2.29 -7.96 3.93
C THR A 144 2.14 -6.54 4.42
N ALA A 145 1.97 -6.32 5.73
CA ALA A 145 1.85 -4.98 6.29
C ALA A 145 3.13 -4.16 6.07
N GLU A 146 4.30 -4.74 6.35
CA GLU A 146 5.59 -4.09 6.15
C GLU A 146 5.90 -3.80 4.68
N ALA A 147 5.68 -4.76 3.79
CA ALA A 147 5.91 -4.57 2.36
C ALA A 147 4.95 -3.53 1.78
N THR A 148 3.70 -3.44 2.26
CA THR A 148 2.76 -2.40 1.83
C THR A 148 3.22 -1.01 2.26
N GLU A 149 3.63 -0.85 3.51
CA GLU A 149 4.17 0.39 4.04
C GLU A 149 5.36 0.87 3.22
N GLU A 150 6.35 0.01 2.98
CA GLU A 150 7.53 0.35 2.17
C GLU A 150 7.21 0.61 0.70
N ALA A 151 6.30 -0.14 0.09
CA ALA A 151 5.86 0.12 -1.28
C ALA A 151 5.26 1.53 -1.44
N ILE A 152 4.51 2.00 -0.43
CA ILE A 152 3.98 3.36 -0.40
C ILE A 152 5.11 4.38 -0.28
N TYR A 153 6.09 4.17 0.60
CA TYR A 153 7.26 5.05 0.69
C TYR A 153 8.01 5.11 -0.63
N ASN A 154 8.23 3.98 -1.29
CA ASN A 154 8.86 3.91 -2.60
C ASN A 154 8.05 4.67 -3.68
N ALA A 155 6.72 4.64 -3.61
CA ALA A 155 5.87 5.39 -4.53
C ALA A 155 6.02 6.90 -4.34
N ILE A 156 6.17 7.38 -3.09
CA ILE A 156 6.33 8.80 -2.77
C ILE A 156 7.73 9.30 -3.10
N PHE A 157 8.78 8.58 -2.67
CA PHE A 157 10.17 9.01 -2.88
C PHE A 157 10.67 8.89 -4.32
N LYS A 158 10.04 8.05 -5.13
CA LYS A 158 10.36 7.94 -6.57
C LYS A 158 9.46 8.81 -7.47
N ALA A 159 8.49 9.51 -6.89
CA ALA A 159 7.65 10.41 -7.63
C ALA A 159 8.44 11.64 -8.07
N THR A 160 8.09 12.15 -9.24
CA THR A 160 8.58 13.44 -9.74
C THR A 160 7.42 14.41 -9.84
N THR A 161 7.67 15.69 -9.64
CA THR A 161 6.67 16.75 -9.79
C THR A 161 6.06 16.72 -11.19
N VAL A 162 4.74 16.86 -11.26
CA VAL A 162 3.99 16.86 -12.51
C VAL A 162 3.13 18.12 -12.60
N THR A 163 3.27 18.85 -13.70
CA THR A 163 2.41 19.99 -14.05
C THR A 163 1.40 19.57 -15.11
N SER A 164 0.16 19.93 -14.91
CA SER A 164 -0.95 19.64 -15.83
C SER A 164 -1.88 20.85 -15.97
N SER A 165 -2.89 20.75 -16.83
CA SER A 165 -3.94 21.78 -16.95
C SER A 165 -4.77 21.97 -15.67
N ARG A 166 -4.67 21.06 -14.71
CA ARG A 166 -5.37 21.11 -13.41
C ARG A 166 -4.50 21.67 -12.28
N GLY A 167 -3.26 22.04 -12.55
CA GLY A 167 -2.29 22.53 -11.59
C GLY A 167 -1.04 21.65 -11.50
N GLU A 168 -0.23 21.95 -10.50
CA GLU A 168 1.01 21.24 -10.18
C GLU A 168 0.81 20.32 -8.98
N LEU A 169 1.31 19.10 -9.09
CA LEU A 169 1.38 18.15 -7.99
C LEU A 169 2.85 17.84 -7.69
N ARG A 170 3.32 18.30 -6.54
CA ARG A 170 4.75 18.28 -6.16
C ARG A 170 5.18 16.93 -5.57
N ALA A 171 6.40 16.53 -5.94
CA ALA A 171 7.10 15.46 -5.27
C ALA A 171 7.59 15.92 -3.88
N ILE A 172 7.81 14.97 -2.97
CA ILE A 172 8.24 15.26 -1.60
C ILE A 172 9.65 15.88 -1.57
N ASP A 173 10.52 15.49 -2.50
CA ASP A 173 11.91 15.95 -2.56
C ASP A 173 12.05 17.42 -3.02
N ASP A 174 11.00 17.99 -3.63
CA ASP A 174 11.00 19.39 -4.04
C ASP A 174 10.74 20.38 -2.89
N GLY A 175 10.49 19.86 -1.68
CA GLY A 175 10.32 20.65 -0.45
C GLY A 175 9.07 21.52 -0.42
N PRO A 176 8.70 22.12 0.72
CA PRO A 176 7.68 23.13 0.81
C PRO A 176 8.25 24.46 0.28
N GLY A 177 7.84 24.86 -0.92
CA GLY A 177 8.09 26.23 -1.38
C GLY A 177 9.43 26.49 -2.06
N GLY A 178 9.91 25.57 -2.89
CA GLY A 178 10.95 25.89 -3.87
C GLY A 178 10.42 26.87 -4.89
N SER A 179 10.51 28.18 -4.61
CA SER A 179 10.50 29.20 -5.65
C SER A 179 11.70 28.91 -6.55
N GLN A 180 11.45 28.37 -7.71
CA GLN A 180 12.46 28.36 -8.76
C GLN A 180 12.73 29.79 -9.22
N PRO A 181 13.99 30.13 -9.56
CA PRO A 181 14.38 31.43 -10.07
C PRO A 181 13.75 31.77 -11.41
#